data_31c347164945b1a89aea9930316fb79f
#
_entry.id   31c347164945b1a89aea9930316fb79f
#
_cell.length_a   1.000
_cell.length_b   1.000
_cell.length_c   1.000
_cell.angle_alpha   90.00
_cell.angle_beta   90.00
_cell.angle_gamma   90.00
#
_symmetry.space_group_name_H-M   'P 1'
#
loop_
_entity.id
_entity.type
_entity.pdbx_description
1 polymer ?
#
loop_
_entity_poly.entity_id
_entity_poly.type
_entity_poly.pdbx_seq_one_letter_code
_entity_poly.pdbx_strand_id
1 'polypeptide(L)'
;MRIRVAVCLKDIQYSNKISSYFTTHYGESVEVYSFSGLELLQKYLDTHVMDVLLADESFDERSVSEWPDMLIMKLVQNIDSSKKDDGVIFIGKYQKASLIYREILH
;
A
#
# COMPACT_ATOMS: atom_id res chain seq x y z
N MET A 1 17.90 5.82 -3.14
CA MET A 1 16.76 6.24 -2.32
C MET A 1 15.65 5.20 -2.41
N ARG A 2 15.12 4.78 -1.27
CA ARG A 2 14.10 3.74 -1.27
C ARG A 2 12.70 4.34 -1.24
N ILE A 3 11.77 3.66 -1.91
CA ILE A 3 10.36 4.02 -1.87
C ILE A 3 9.79 3.55 -0.53
N ARG A 4 9.10 4.43 0.17
CA ARG A 4 8.48 4.12 1.45
C ARG A 4 7.06 3.68 1.24
N VAL A 5 6.76 2.44 1.64
CA VAL A 5 5.46 1.81 1.44
C VAL A 5 4.81 1.56 2.79
N ALA A 6 3.63 2.13 2.98
CA ALA A 6 2.80 1.85 4.15
C ALA A 6 1.82 0.74 3.79
N VAL A 7 1.68 -0.25 4.64
CA VAL A 7 0.73 -1.35 4.46
C VAL A 7 -0.28 -1.29 5.59
N CYS A 8 -1.54 -1.04 5.24
CA CYS A 8 -2.64 -0.93 6.20
C CYS A 8 -3.78 -1.81 5.74
N LEU A 9 -3.71 -3.09 6.08
CA LEU A 9 -4.65 -4.12 5.64
C LEU A 9 -5.30 -4.78 6.85
N LYS A 10 -6.59 -5.10 6.74
CA LYS A 10 -7.32 -5.80 7.80
C LYS A 10 -6.84 -7.22 7.99
N ASP A 11 -6.47 -7.89 6.90
CA ASP A 11 -5.94 -9.25 6.93
C ASP A 11 -4.49 -9.22 7.35
N ILE A 12 -4.24 -9.50 8.63
CA ILE A 12 -2.90 -9.43 9.22
C ILE A 12 -1.95 -10.44 8.56
N GLN A 13 -2.45 -11.64 8.25
CA GLN A 13 -1.62 -12.66 7.61
C GLN A 13 -1.16 -12.22 6.23
N TYR A 14 -2.08 -11.65 5.46
CA TYR A 14 -1.76 -11.14 4.13
C TYR A 14 -0.80 -9.95 4.22
N SER A 15 -1.04 -9.05 5.18
CA SER A 15 -0.16 -7.90 5.42
C SER A 15 1.26 -8.35 5.71
N ASN A 16 1.43 -9.33 6.61
CA ASN A 16 2.74 -9.86 6.96
C ASN A 16 3.41 -10.54 5.77
N LYS A 17 2.65 -11.26 4.97
CA LYS A 17 3.15 -11.96 3.80
C LYS A 17 3.71 -11.00 2.76
N ILE A 18 2.94 -9.95 2.43
CA ILE A 18 3.37 -9.00 1.42
C ILE A 18 4.54 -8.14 1.92
N SER A 19 4.53 -7.76 3.19
CA SER A 19 5.61 -7.01 3.80
C SER A 19 6.92 -7.81 3.79
N SER A 20 6.83 -9.08 4.15
CA SER A 20 7.98 -9.97 4.15
C SER A 20 8.52 -10.21 2.75
N TYR A 21 7.62 -10.40 1.78
CA TYR A 21 8.02 -10.60 0.39
C TYR A 21 8.77 -9.38 -0.15
N PHE A 22 8.23 -8.19 0.08
CA PHE A 22 8.85 -6.96 -0.39
C PHE A 22 10.21 -6.74 0.26
N THR A 23 10.32 -6.97 1.57
CA THR A 23 11.57 -6.80 2.29
C THR A 23 12.63 -7.78 1.79
N THR A 24 12.23 -9.03 1.54
CA THR A 24 13.15 -10.08 1.10
C THR A 24 13.62 -9.86 -0.34
N HIS A 25 12.71 -9.52 -1.24
CA HIS A 25 13.02 -9.46 -2.67
C HIS A 25 13.35 -8.06 -3.17
N TYR A 26 12.84 -7.02 -2.51
CA TYR A 26 13.00 -5.64 -2.97
C TYR A 26 13.51 -4.70 -1.88
N GLY A 27 14.13 -5.24 -0.83
CA GLY A 27 14.58 -4.45 0.31
C GLY A 27 15.57 -3.34 -0.02
N GLU A 28 16.26 -3.44 -1.15
CA GLU A 28 17.15 -2.38 -1.60
C GLU A 28 16.40 -1.23 -2.27
N SER A 29 15.17 -1.48 -2.71
CA SER A 29 14.37 -0.51 -3.46
C SER A 29 13.21 0.06 -2.65
N VAL A 30 12.71 -0.68 -1.66
CA VAL A 30 11.55 -0.26 -0.85
C VAL A 30 11.80 -0.45 0.63
N GLU A 31 11.20 0.44 1.41
CA GLU A 31 11.07 0.29 2.86
C GLU A 31 9.60 0.08 3.17
N VAL A 32 9.26 -0.97 3.92
CA VAL A 32 7.88 -1.33 4.19
C VAL A 32 7.58 -1.11 5.67
N TYR A 33 6.46 -0.44 5.94
CA TYR A 33 5.97 -0.17 7.29
C TYR A 33 4.53 -0.66 7.39
N SER A 34 4.26 -1.56 8.33
CA SER A 34 2.93 -2.15 8.52
C SER A 34 2.20 -1.45 9.65
N PHE A 35 0.92 -1.18 9.43
CA PHE A 35 0.06 -0.54 10.42
C PHE A 35 -1.17 -1.40 10.66
N SER A 36 -1.53 -1.59 11.92
CA SER A 36 -2.69 -2.41 12.29
C SER A 36 -3.99 -1.64 12.24
N GLY A 37 -3.95 -0.33 12.04
CA GLY A 37 -5.15 0.48 11.98
C GLY A 37 -4.89 1.86 11.45
N LEU A 38 -5.98 2.54 11.08
CA LEU A 38 -5.92 3.88 10.48
C LEU A 38 -5.30 4.91 11.42
N GLU A 39 -5.64 4.85 12.71
CA GLU A 39 -5.12 5.83 13.66
C GLU A 39 -3.61 5.82 13.75
N LEU A 40 -3.01 4.62 13.75
CA LEU A 40 -1.56 4.48 13.78
C LEU A 40 -0.93 5.02 12.51
N LEU A 41 -1.56 4.77 11.37
CA LEU A 41 -1.10 5.29 10.09
C LEU A 41 -1.12 6.80 10.08
N GLN A 42 -2.24 7.42 10.47
CA GLN A 42 -2.37 8.88 10.48
C GLN A 42 -1.36 9.52 11.41
N LYS A 43 -1.16 8.94 12.58
CA LYS A 43 -0.20 9.45 13.55
C LYS A 43 1.23 9.42 13.00
N TYR A 44 1.56 8.35 12.28
CA TYR A 44 2.87 8.23 11.66
C TYR A 44 3.05 9.24 10.54
N LEU A 45 2.01 9.47 9.74
CA LEU A 45 2.04 10.42 8.63
C LEU A 45 2.20 11.88 9.10
N ASP A 46 1.83 12.18 10.33
CA ASP A 46 2.03 13.52 10.88
C ASP A 46 3.51 13.90 11.01
N THR A 47 4.39 12.90 11.13
CA THR A 47 5.82 13.13 11.34
C THR A 47 6.72 12.48 10.29
N HIS A 48 6.18 11.63 9.44
CA HIS A 48 6.95 10.89 8.44
C HIS A 48 6.26 10.94 7.08
N VAL A 49 7.06 10.82 6.03
CA VAL A 49 6.57 10.81 4.66
C VAL A 49 6.49 9.37 4.15
N MET A 50 5.36 9.02 3.54
CA MET A 50 5.19 7.75 2.83
C MET A 50 4.91 8.04 1.37
N ASP A 51 5.49 7.24 0.48
CA ASP A 51 5.31 7.41 -0.96
C ASP A 51 4.10 6.65 -1.47
N VAL A 52 3.82 5.49 -0.89
CA VAL A 52 2.74 4.59 -1.34
C VAL A 52 2.01 4.03 -0.12
N LEU A 53 0.69 3.93 -0.24
CA LEU A 53 -0.16 3.25 0.74
C LEU A 53 -0.84 2.06 0.06
N LEU A 54 -0.63 0.87 0.60
CA LEU A 54 -1.39 -0.33 0.23
C LEU A 54 -2.51 -0.51 1.25
N ALA A 55 -3.75 -0.51 0.79
CA ALA A 55 -4.91 -0.55 1.67
C ALA A 55 -5.97 -1.52 1.17
N ASP A 56 -6.93 -1.83 2.02
CA ASP A 56 -8.07 -2.66 1.67
C ASP A 56 -9.05 -1.91 0.76
N GLU A 57 -9.90 -2.70 0.09
CA GLU A 57 -10.98 -2.14 -0.72
C GLU A 57 -11.90 -1.22 0.07
N SER A 58 -12.11 -1.52 1.35
CA SER A 58 -12.99 -0.73 2.22
C SER A 58 -12.33 0.53 2.78
N PHE A 59 -11.04 0.74 2.51
CA PHE A 59 -10.34 1.91 3.02
C PHE A 59 -10.91 3.19 2.41
N ASP A 60 -11.13 4.21 3.25
CA ASP A 60 -11.63 5.49 2.79
C ASP A 60 -10.44 6.44 2.55
N GLU A 61 -10.16 6.73 1.30
CA GLU A 61 -9.03 7.57 0.91
C GLU A 61 -9.15 9.00 1.42
N ARG A 62 -10.36 9.44 1.80
CA ARG A 62 -10.55 10.77 2.38
C ARG A 62 -9.87 10.90 3.74
N SER A 63 -9.69 9.77 4.44
CA SER A 63 -9.07 9.78 5.76
C SER A 63 -7.59 10.17 5.71
N VAL A 64 -6.96 10.11 4.53
CA VAL A 64 -5.57 10.50 4.34
C VAL A 64 -5.44 11.66 3.34
N SER A 65 -6.51 12.43 3.15
CA SER A 65 -6.51 13.55 2.20
C SER A 65 -5.54 14.67 2.58
N GLU A 66 -5.10 14.73 3.83
CA GLU A 66 -4.09 15.69 4.27
C GLU A 66 -2.69 15.37 3.73
N TRP A 67 -2.52 14.18 3.15
CA TRP A 67 -1.24 13.75 2.57
C TRP A 67 -1.43 13.43 1.09
N PRO A 68 -1.67 14.45 0.24
CA PRO A 68 -2.08 14.23 -1.15
C PRO A 68 -0.99 13.68 -2.07
N ASP A 69 0.27 13.75 -1.65
CA ASP A 69 1.37 13.28 -2.48
C ASP A 69 1.59 11.76 -2.38
N MET A 70 0.85 11.11 -1.48
CA MET A 70 0.97 9.66 -1.28
C MET A 70 0.09 8.93 -2.31
N LEU A 71 0.70 7.99 -3.04
CA LEU A 71 -0.04 7.15 -3.96
C LEU A 71 -0.84 6.11 -3.18
N ILE A 72 -2.14 6.00 -3.46
CA ILE A 72 -3.00 5.03 -2.78
C ILE A 72 -3.30 3.87 -3.72
N MET A 73 -3.01 2.65 -3.26
CA MET A 73 -3.31 1.43 -3.98
C MET A 73 -4.24 0.58 -3.12
N LYS A 74 -5.42 0.27 -3.65
CA LYS A 74 -6.39 -0.57 -2.96
C LYS A 74 -6.36 -1.99 -3.52
N LEU A 75 -6.24 -2.97 -2.65
CA LEU A 75 -6.26 -4.38 -3.02
C LEU A 75 -7.69 -4.87 -2.99
N VAL A 76 -8.20 -5.33 -4.14
CA VAL A 76 -9.59 -5.75 -4.30
C VAL A 76 -9.65 -7.21 -4.73
N GLN A 77 -10.77 -7.89 -4.42
CA GLN A 77 -10.88 -9.32 -4.64
C GLN A 77 -11.19 -9.70 -6.08
N ASN A 78 -11.97 -8.90 -6.78
CA ASN A 78 -12.57 -9.31 -8.04
C ASN A 78 -12.12 -8.46 -9.23
N ILE A 79 -10.81 -8.25 -9.35
CA ILE A 79 -10.27 -7.52 -10.48
C ILE A 79 -9.15 -8.34 -11.13
N ASP A 80 -9.17 -8.45 -12.45
CA ASP A 80 -8.21 -9.26 -13.19
C ASP A 80 -6.94 -8.48 -13.55
N SER A 81 -7.01 -7.16 -13.55
CA SER A 81 -5.87 -6.32 -13.88
C SER A 81 -5.95 -5.02 -13.09
N SER A 82 -4.86 -4.28 -13.01
CA SER A 82 -4.86 -3.02 -12.29
C SER A 82 -5.75 -2.00 -13.01
N LYS A 83 -6.39 -1.15 -12.21
CA LYS A 83 -7.30 -0.11 -12.69
C LYS A 83 -7.06 1.14 -11.89
N LYS A 84 -7.13 2.30 -12.52
CA LYS A 84 -6.95 3.58 -11.85
C LYS A 84 -8.24 4.40 -11.90
N ASP A 85 -8.63 4.98 -10.77
CA ASP A 85 -9.82 5.79 -10.67
C ASP A 85 -9.60 6.89 -9.62
N ASP A 86 -9.79 8.16 -9.99
CA ASP A 86 -9.63 9.31 -9.10
C ASP A 86 -8.30 9.33 -8.33
N GLY A 87 -7.23 8.95 -8.99
CA GLY A 87 -5.90 8.93 -8.37
C GLY A 87 -5.62 7.72 -7.50
N VAL A 88 -6.59 6.82 -7.36
CA VAL A 88 -6.43 5.57 -6.61
C VAL A 88 -6.24 4.43 -7.59
N ILE A 89 -5.24 3.60 -7.36
CA ILE A 89 -4.98 2.42 -8.18
C ILE A 89 -5.63 1.22 -7.51
N PHE A 90 -6.46 0.49 -8.26
CA PHE A 90 -7.08 -0.76 -7.80
C PHE A 90 -6.33 -1.93 -8.41
N ILE A 91 -5.94 -2.89 -7.58
CA ILE A 91 -5.19 -4.05 -8.03
C ILE A 91 -5.74 -5.31 -7.36
N GLY A 92 -5.72 -6.42 -8.07
CA GLY A 92 -6.23 -7.68 -7.54
C GLY A 92 -5.44 -8.17 -6.33
N LYS A 93 -6.13 -8.45 -5.24
CA LYS A 93 -5.52 -8.87 -3.98
C LYS A 93 -4.69 -10.15 -4.12
N TYR A 94 -5.15 -11.06 -4.97
CA TYR A 94 -4.50 -12.36 -5.11
C TYR A 94 -3.50 -12.42 -6.27
N GLN A 95 -3.17 -11.28 -6.86
CA GLN A 95 -2.10 -11.22 -7.84
C GLN A 95 -0.76 -11.37 -7.15
N LYS A 96 0.24 -11.78 -7.92
CA LYS A 96 1.59 -11.95 -7.39
C LYS A 96 2.12 -10.62 -6.85
N ALA A 97 2.84 -10.68 -5.75
CA ALA A 97 3.44 -9.49 -5.15
C ALA A 97 4.34 -8.74 -6.13
N SER A 98 4.97 -9.45 -7.06
CA SER A 98 5.79 -8.81 -8.11
C SER A 98 4.97 -7.88 -9.01
N LEU A 99 3.68 -8.19 -9.25
CA LEU A 99 2.81 -7.32 -10.03
C LEU A 99 2.45 -6.06 -9.23
N ILE A 100 2.23 -6.20 -7.94
CA ILE A 100 1.97 -5.06 -7.05
C ILE A 100 3.20 -4.14 -7.04
N TYR A 101 4.38 -4.72 -6.91
CA TYR A 101 5.63 -3.96 -6.93
C TYR A 101 5.81 -3.21 -8.26
N ARG A 102 5.46 -3.85 -9.36
CA ARG A 102 5.55 -3.21 -10.68
C ARG A 102 4.67 -1.96 -10.76
N GLU A 103 3.46 -2.02 -10.19
CA GLU A 103 2.56 -0.87 -10.16
C GLU A 103 3.14 0.26 -9.29
N ILE A 104 3.82 -0.08 -8.21
CA ILE A 104 4.46 0.91 -7.34
C ILE A 104 5.52 1.70 -8.11
N LEU A 105 6.24 1.04 -9.02
CA LEU A 105 7.30 1.69 -9.79
C LEU A 105 6.78 2.60 -10.91
N HIS A 106 5.52 2.46 -11.27
CA HIS A 106 4.91 3.33 -12.26
C HIS A 106 4.22 4.50 -11.59
#